data_f7e601fb3ac208c68110ad3f602d77bf
#
_entry.id   f7e601fb3ac208c68110ad3f602d77bf
#
_cell.length_a   1.000
_cell.length_b   1.000
_cell.length_c   1.000
_cell.angle_alpha   90.00
_cell.angle_beta   90.00
_cell.angle_gamma   90.00
#
_symmetry.space_group_name_H-M   'P 1'
#
loop_
_entity.id
_entity.type
_entity.pdbx_description
1 polymer ?
#
loop_
_entity_poly.entity_id
_entity_poly.type
_entity_poly.pdbx_seq_one_letter_code
_entity_poly.pdbx_strand_id
1 'polypeptide(L)'
;MESGSKMPPGKESAMDQAQFLAAGVFIDSASPPVVAFAKQVTDGTVDQRDAALRLYAAVRDGIIYDPYVDLADPSNYRASNVLAAGRAFCIGKSSLLAASARAIGIPARVGYADVRNHLTSPRFYEKAKTDRFIWHSYTELYLAGHWVKATPAFDRALCERLGLKTLEFDGETDSLLQPFDRSGRQHMEYLNDRGAFADVPFDTIQADFMKYYPGLMGGHGLAGDFRTEAVAQTMDPSKSSAS
;
A
#
# COMPACT_ATOMS: atom_id res chain seq x y z
N MET A 1 35.73 21.02 0.30
CA MET A 1 35.41 19.86 -0.56
C MET A 1 35.52 18.62 0.30
N GLU A 2 34.46 18.23 0.98
CA GLU A 2 34.44 16.97 1.72
C GLU A 2 33.57 15.99 0.91
N SER A 3 34.23 14.97 0.38
CA SER A 3 33.60 13.87 -0.31
C SER A 3 32.90 12.97 0.71
N GLY A 4 31.60 13.14 0.85
CA GLY A 4 30.77 12.21 1.62
C GLY A 4 30.81 10.83 0.99
N SER A 5 31.62 9.94 1.52
CA SER A 5 31.65 8.52 1.18
C SER A 5 30.32 7.91 1.55
N LYS A 6 29.49 7.60 0.53
CA LYS A 6 28.29 6.79 0.67
C LYS A 6 28.76 5.38 1.01
N MET A 7 28.58 4.95 2.26
CA MET A 7 28.84 3.55 2.65
C MET A 7 28.00 2.61 1.78
N PRO A 8 28.56 1.46 1.34
CA PRO A 8 27.77 0.45 0.64
C PRO A 8 26.69 -0.08 1.60
N PRO A 9 25.50 -0.48 1.09
CA PRO A 9 24.45 -1.06 1.92
C PRO A 9 25.02 -2.30 2.61
N GLY A 10 25.26 -2.21 3.92
CA GLY A 10 25.67 -3.32 4.74
C GLY A 10 24.54 -4.36 4.73
N LYS A 11 24.90 -5.66 4.65
CA LYS A 11 23.94 -6.74 4.91
C LYS A 11 23.37 -6.51 6.31
N GLU A 12 22.08 -6.22 6.40
CA GLU A 12 21.37 -6.15 7.69
C GLU A 12 21.65 -7.47 8.45
N SER A 13 21.96 -7.35 9.72
CA SER A 13 22.27 -8.53 10.54
C SER A 13 21.00 -9.38 10.74
N ALA A 14 21.18 -10.67 11.02
CA ALA A 14 20.05 -11.55 11.35
C ALA A 14 19.21 -11.02 12.55
N MET A 15 19.84 -10.27 13.47
CA MET A 15 19.14 -9.62 14.59
C MET A 15 18.26 -8.46 14.13
N ASP A 16 18.69 -7.69 13.11
CA ASP A 16 17.89 -6.59 12.56
C ASP A 16 16.66 -7.11 11.82
N GLN A 17 16.74 -8.32 11.24
CA GLN A 17 15.61 -8.95 10.54
C GLN A 17 14.56 -9.54 11.48
N ALA A 18 14.93 -9.93 12.71
CA ALA A 18 13.99 -10.54 13.66
C ALA A 18 12.79 -9.64 13.98
N GLN A 19 12.98 -8.32 14.07
CA GLN A 19 11.88 -7.38 14.28
C GLN A 19 10.88 -7.37 13.12
N PHE A 20 11.33 -7.68 11.91
CA PHE A 20 10.51 -7.72 10.69
C PHE A 20 9.86 -9.09 10.43
N LEU A 21 10.04 -10.05 11.35
CA LEU A 21 9.32 -11.32 11.42
C LEU A 21 8.30 -11.32 12.58
N ALA A 22 8.48 -10.46 13.57
CA ALA A 22 7.59 -10.38 14.73
C ALA A 22 6.21 -9.87 14.35
N ALA A 23 5.18 -10.38 15.04
CA ALA A 23 3.83 -9.82 14.95
C ALA A 23 3.77 -8.45 15.61
N GLY A 24 3.09 -7.50 14.94
CA GLY A 24 2.80 -6.17 15.46
C GLY A 24 1.35 -6.01 15.89
N VAL A 25 0.95 -4.79 16.20
CA VAL A 25 -0.45 -4.46 16.51
C VAL A 25 -1.29 -4.46 15.25
N PHE A 26 -0.78 -3.83 14.18
CA PHE A 26 -1.45 -3.72 12.87
C PHE A 26 -0.97 -4.80 11.90
N ILE A 27 0.32 -5.11 11.89
CA ILE A 27 0.89 -6.23 11.15
C ILE A 27 0.78 -7.48 12.04
N ASP A 28 -0.44 -7.91 12.35
CA ASP A 28 -0.76 -9.00 13.27
C ASP A 28 -0.57 -10.39 12.63
N SER A 29 0.67 -10.67 12.19
CA SER A 29 1.06 -11.85 11.44
C SER A 29 0.83 -13.19 12.17
N ALA A 30 0.68 -13.19 13.49
CA ALA A 30 0.33 -14.36 14.30
C ALA A 30 -1.19 -14.60 14.39
N SER A 31 -2.02 -13.72 13.85
CA SER A 31 -3.48 -13.86 13.83
C SER A 31 -3.89 -15.11 13.04
N PRO A 32 -4.73 -16.01 13.59
CA PRO A 32 -5.10 -17.25 12.92
C PRO A 32 -5.66 -17.06 11.50
N PRO A 33 -6.54 -16.07 11.20
CA PRO A 33 -7.01 -15.83 9.84
C PRO A 33 -5.89 -15.48 8.87
N VAL A 34 -4.93 -14.65 9.29
CA VAL A 34 -3.78 -14.24 8.45
C VAL A 34 -2.86 -15.43 8.18
N VAL A 35 -2.58 -16.23 9.21
CA VAL A 35 -1.77 -17.46 9.06
C VAL A 35 -2.44 -18.46 8.11
N ALA A 36 -3.76 -18.66 8.25
CA ALA A 36 -4.52 -19.54 7.37
C ALA A 36 -4.52 -19.05 5.92
N PHE A 37 -4.78 -17.76 5.71
CA PHE A 37 -4.72 -17.12 4.38
C PHE A 37 -3.34 -17.28 3.75
N ALA A 38 -2.27 -16.93 4.48
CA ALA A 38 -0.91 -17.00 3.96
C ALA A 38 -0.55 -18.44 3.55
N LYS A 39 -0.84 -19.43 4.40
CA LYS A 39 -0.59 -20.85 4.09
C LYS A 39 -1.39 -21.32 2.88
N GLN A 40 -2.67 -20.96 2.79
CA GLN A 40 -3.51 -21.34 1.66
C GLN A 40 -3.00 -20.79 0.33
N VAL A 41 -2.61 -19.50 0.33
CA VAL A 41 -2.13 -18.82 -0.89
C VAL A 41 -0.78 -19.38 -1.34
N THR A 42 0.07 -19.78 -0.40
CA THR A 42 1.43 -20.25 -0.68
C THR A 42 1.55 -21.78 -0.73
N ASP A 43 0.44 -22.49 -0.71
CA ASP A 43 0.46 -23.95 -0.85
C ASP A 43 1.10 -24.37 -2.17
N GLY A 44 2.04 -25.35 -2.10
CA GLY A 44 2.77 -25.83 -3.27
C GLY A 44 3.78 -24.84 -3.87
N THR A 45 4.12 -23.72 -3.20
CA THR A 45 5.21 -22.85 -3.65
C THR A 45 6.59 -23.54 -3.53
N VAL A 46 7.50 -23.21 -4.45
CA VAL A 46 8.81 -23.84 -4.52
C VAL A 46 9.88 -23.10 -3.71
N ASP A 47 9.71 -21.78 -3.55
CA ASP A 47 10.65 -20.94 -2.80
C ASP A 47 9.96 -19.67 -2.25
N GLN A 48 10.71 -18.85 -1.51
CA GLN A 48 10.21 -17.60 -0.92
C GLN A 48 9.78 -16.58 -1.97
N ARG A 49 10.41 -16.52 -3.13
CA ARG A 49 10.05 -15.61 -4.20
C ARG A 49 8.69 -15.99 -4.79
N ASP A 50 8.46 -17.26 -5.14
CA ASP A 50 7.17 -17.74 -5.64
C ASP A 50 6.06 -17.47 -4.59
N ALA A 51 6.33 -17.73 -3.31
CA ALA A 51 5.41 -17.42 -2.23
C ALA A 51 5.08 -15.91 -2.16
N ALA A 52 6.08 -15.05 -2.26
CA ALA A 52 5.89 -13.59 -2.23
C ALA A 52 5.06 -13.09 -3.44
N LEU A 53 5.29 -13.63 -4.63
CA LEU A 53 4.52 -13.30 -5.84
C LEU A 53 3.04 -13.67 -5.68
N ARG A 54 2.77 -14.86 -5.14
CA ARG A 54 1.37 -15.31 -4.92
C ARG A 54 0.69 -14.49 -3.84
N LEU A 55 1.37 -14.19 -2.73
CA LEU A 55 0.82 -13.30 -1.69
C LEU A 55 0.52 -11.91 -2.23
N TYR A 56 1.44 -11.33 -3.00
CA TYR A 56 1.22 -10.04 -3.64
C TYR A 56 -0.02 -10.05 -4.53
N ALA A 57 -0.12 -11.02 -5.43
CA ALA A 57 -1.27 -11.13 -6.34
C ALA A 57 -2.59 -11.35 -5.57
N ALA A 58 -2.58 -12.20 -4.53
CA ALA A 58 -3.76 -12.48 -3.72
C ALA A 58 -4.22 -11.24 -2.94
N VAL A 59 -3.31 -10.45 -2.37
CA VAL A 59 -3.66 -9.20 -1.67
C VAL A 59 -4.06 -8.12 -2.66
N ARG A 60 -3.33 -7.95 -3.79
CA ARG A 60 -3.66 -6.96 -4.80
C ARG A 60 -5.05 -7.15 -5.35
N ASP A 61 -5.39 -8.37 -5.77
CA ASP A 61 -6.63 -8.65 -6.50
C ASP A 61 -7.77 -9.16 -5.61
N GLY A 62 -7.46 -9.80 -4.48
CA GLY A 62 -8.45 -10.33 -3.54
C GLY A 62 -9.02 -9.30 -2.55
N ILE A 63 -8.32 -8.19 -2.32
CA ILE A 63 -8.78 -7.10 -1.46
C ILE A 63 -9.13 -5.89 -2.32
N ILE A 64 -10.38 -5.49 -2.30
CA ILE A 64 -10.88 -4.33 -3.05
C ILE A 64 -10.19 -3.05 -2.58
N TYR A 65 -9.63 -2.26 -3.50
CA TYR A 65 -9.13 -0.92 -3.14
C TYR A 65 -10.29 0.03 -2.87
N ASP A 66 -10.31 0.58 -1.65
CA ASP A 66 -11.32 1.51 -1.21
C ASP A 66 -10.71 2.59 -0.30
N PRO A 67 -10.49 3.82 -0.82
CA PRO A 67 -10.00 4.93 -0.01
C PRO A 67 -11.10 5.65 0.78
N TYR A 68 -12.36 5.19 0.67
CA TYR A 68 -13.51 5.79 1.36
C TYR A 68 -13.74 5.19 2.75
N VAL A 69 -12.91 4.24 3.18
CA VAL A 69 -12.92 3.74 4.56
C VAL A 69 -12.71 4.88 5.57
N ASP A 70 -13.19 4.70 6.78
CA ASP A 70 -12.92 5.64 7.87
C ASP A 70 -11.42 5.64 8.22
N LEU A 71 -10.74 6.75 7.91
CA LEU A 71 -9.31 6.90 8.17
C LEU A 71 -8.98 7.06 9.66
N ALA A 72 -9.97 7.34 10.52
CA ALA A 72 -9.79 7.43 11.96
C ALA A 72 -9.94 6.07 12.67
N ASP A 73 -10.54 5.07 12.00
CA ASP A 73 -10.75 3.75 12.59
C ASP A 73 -9.48 2.87 12.45
N PRO A 74 -8.81 2.50 13.57
CA PRO A 74 -7.62 1.67 13.55
C PRO A 74 -7.88 0.27 12.95
N SER A 75 -9.11 -0.21 12.91
CA SER A 75 -9.45 -1.50 12.31
C SER A 75 -9.12 -1.56 10.82
N ASN A 76 -9.19 -0.44 10.10
CA ASN A 76 -8.87 -0.35 8.67
C ASN A 76 -7.37 -0.47 8.34
N TYR A 77 -6.52 -0.46 9.36
CA TYR A 77 -5.07 -0.60 9.25
C TYR A 77 -4.57 -2.00 9.62
N ARG A 78 -5.38 -2.76 10.39
CA ARG A 78 -5.00 -4.05 10.93
C ARG A 78 -5.21 -5.18 9.92
N ALA A 79 -4.17 -5.98 9.68
CA ALA A 79 -4.17 -7.00 8.63
C ALA A 79 -5.31 -8.02 8.73
N SER A 80 -5.59 -8.56 9.92
CA SER A 80 -6.70 -9.52 10.11
C SER A 80 -8.07 -8.92 9.83
N ASN A 81 -8.29 -7.65 10.19
CA ASN A 81 -9.54 -6.94 9.94
C ASN A 81 -9.70 -6.61 8.44
N VAL A 82 -8.62 -6.20 7.79
CA VAL A 82 -8.59 -5.97 6.33
C VAL A 82 -8.95 -7.24 5.57
N LEU A 83 -8.38 -8.37 5.98
CA LEU A 83 -8.69 -9.68 5.38
C LEU A 83 -10.17 -10.02 5.54
N ALA A 84 -10.74 -9.82 6.73
CA ALA A 84 -12.16 -10.08 7.00
C ALA A 84 -13.09 -9.13 6.22
N ALA A 85 -12.71 -7.86 6.08
CA ALA A 85 -13.51 -6.86 5.36
C ALA A 85 -13.48 -7.05 3.83
N GLY A 86 -12.42 -7.66 3.28
CA GLY A 86 -12.24 -7.83 1.84
C GLY A 86 -12.03 -6.52 1.07
N ARG A 87 -11.83 -5.40 1.78
CA ARG A 87 -11.58 -4.07 1.22
C ARG A 87 -10.66 -3.25 2.12
N ALA A 88 -9.81 -2.43 1.53
CA ALA A 88 -8.96 -1.49 2.25
C ALA A 88 -8.34 -0.45 1.32
N PHE A 89 -7.81 0.62 1.91
CA PHE A 89 -6.93 1.56 1.21
C PHE A 89 -5.46 1.07 1.22
N CYS A 90 -4.53 1.87 0.69
CA CYS A 90 -3.14 1.45 0.50
C CYS A 90 -2.48 0.93 1.79
N ILE A 91 -2.67 1.60 2.94
CA ILE A 91 -2.04 1.20 4.20
C ILE A 91 -2.57 -0.18 4.67
N GLY A 92 -3.87 -0.39 4.67
CA GLY A 92 -4.44 -1.67 5.08
C GLY A 92 -3.99 -2.83 4.19
N LYS A 93 -3.94 -2.62 2.86
CA LYS A 93 -3.45 -3.65 1.92
C LYS A 93 -1.96 -3.95 2.12
N SER A 94 -1.14 -2.92 2.36
CA SER A 94 0.29 -3.11 2.66
C SER A 94 0.50 -3.83 3.99
N SER A 95 -0.30 -3.52 5.01
CA SER A 95 -0.27 -4.23 6.30
C SER A 95 -0.60 -5.71 6.14
N LEU A 96 -1.62 -6.04 5.34
CA LEU A 96 -2.01 -7.44 5.09
C LEU A 96 -0.92 -8.19 4.32
N LEU A 97 -0.30 -7.58 3.32
CA LEU A 97 0.80 -8.20 2.59
C LEU A 97 2.00 -8.47 3.52
N ALA A 98 2.39 -7.47 4.33
CA ALA A 98 3.47 -7.62 5.30
C ALA A 98 3.17 -8.71 6.35
N ALA A 99 1.95 -8.73 6.90
CA ALA A 99 1.53 -9.74 7.87
C ALA A 99 1.54 -11.15 7.27
N SER A 100 1.03 -11.30 6.04
CA SER A 100 1.01 -12.59 5.35
C SER A 100 2.41 -13.10 5.02
N ALA A 101 3.33 -12.21 4.62
CA ALA A 101 4.72 -12.55 4.38
C ALA A 101 5.42 -13.03 5.66
N ARG A 102 5.25 -12.29 6.77
CA ARG A 102 5.80 -12.68 8.08
C ARG A 102 5.25 -14.02 8.58
N ALA A 103 3.97 -14.29 8.35
CA ALA A 103 3.32 -15.54 8.75
C ALA A 103 3.95 -16.78 8.13
N ILE A 104 4.65 -16.64 7.00
CA ILE A 104 5.39 -17.73 6.32
C ILE A 104 6.92 -17.56 6.39
N GLY A 105 7.41 -16.67 7.26
CA GLY A 105 8.84 -16.51 7.53
C GLY A 105 9.59 -15.62 6.55
N ILE A 106 8.91 -14.78 5.76
CA ILE A 106 9.54 -13.75 4.94
C ILE A 106 9.57 -12.44 5.74
N PRO A 107 10.76 -11.87 6.05
CA PRO A 107 10.83 -10.58 6.72
C PRO A 107 10.15 -9.50 5.88
N ALA A 108 9.28 -8.70 6.50
CA ALA A 108 8.51 -7.68 5.80
C ALA A 108 8.32 -6.45 6.69
N ARG A 109 8.26 -5.27 6.06
CA ARG A 109 7.99 -4.00 6.72
C ARG A 109 7.11 -3.11 5.84
N VAL A 110 6.46 -2.11 6.42
CA VAL A 110 5.64 -1.17 5.66
C VAL A 110 6.42 0.10 5.41
N GLY A 111 6.47 0.52 4.15
CA GLY A 111 7.11 1.76 3.74
C GLY A 111 6.08 2.80 3.34
N TYR A 112 6.47 4.07 3.42
CA TYR A 112 5.58 5.18 3.14
C TYR A 112 6.25 6.26 2.32
N ALA A 113 5.45 6.90 1.47
CA ALA A 113 5.85 8.06 0.70
C ALA A 113 4.70 9.08 0.60
N ASP A 114 5.03 10.34 0.40
CA ASP A 114 4.05 11.32 -0.04
C ASP A 114 4.03 11.33 -1.56
N VAL A 115 2.84 11.30 -2.13
CA VAL A 115 2.63 11.26 -3.57
C VAL A 115 1.63 12.32 -4.01
N ARG A 116 1.71 12.75 -5.26
CA ARG A 116 0.64 13.47 -5.94
C ARG A 116 -0.08 12.49 -6.84
N ASN A 117 -1.40 12.40 -6.70
CA ASN A 117 -2.24 11.55 -7.55
C ASN A 117 -3.13 12.44 -8.42
N HIS A 118 -2.90 12.39 -9.73
CA HIS A 118 -3.65 13.16 -10.71
C HIS A 118 -4.99 12.52 -11.11
N LEU A 119 -5.26 11.29 -10.65
CA LEU A 119 -6.46 10.50 -10.97
C LEU A 119 -7.23 10.14 -9.69
N THR A 120 -7.67 11.14 -8.94
CA THR A 120 -8.51 10.90 -7.75
C THR A 120 -9.98 11.22 -8.03
N SER A 121 -10.91 10.68 -7.24
CA SER A 121 -12.33 11.00 -7.42
C SER A 121 -12.63 12.45 -7.02
N PRO A 122 -13.58 13.13 -7.70
CA PRO A 122 -13.99 14.49 -7.35
C PRO A 122 -14.42 14.61 -5.88
N ARG A 123 -15.14 13.62 -5.37
CA ARG A 123 -15.60 13.57 -3.98
C ARG A 123 -14.44 13.52 -3.00
N PHE A 124 -13.42 12.68 -3.28
CA PHE A 124 -12.24 12.62 -2.43
C PHE A 124 -11.49 13.95 -2.44
N TYR A 125 -11.28 14.53 -3.63
CA TYR A 125 -10.64 15.83 -3.78
C TYR A 125 -11.40 16.95 -3.06
N GLU A 126 -12.74 16.96 -3.15
CA GLU A 126 -13.59 17.94 -2.46
C GLU A 126 -13.39 17.90 -0.93
N LYS A 127 -13.22 16.72 -0.36
CA LYS A 127 -13.03 16.53 1.09
C LYS A 127 -11.57 16.73 1.51
N ALA A 128 -10.63 16.19 0.76
CA ALA A 128 -9.20 16.32 1.04
C ALA A 128 -8.66 17.73 0.76
N LYS A 129 -9.26 18.47 -0.19
CA LYS A 129 -8.84 19.82 -0.66
C LYS A 129 -7.39 19.85 -1.16
N THR A 130 -6.89 18.73 -1.64
CA THR A 130 -5.51 18.57 -2.13
C THR A 130 -5.39 17.37 -3.07
N ASP A 131 -4.42 17.45 -3.99
CA ASP A 131 -3.99 16.35 -4.86
C ASP A 131 -2.81 15.56 -4.26
N ARG A 132 -2.32 15.99 -3.08
CA ARG A 132 -1.21 15.35 -2.38
C ARG A 132 -1.75 14.32 -1.41
N PHE A 133 -1.26 13.10 -1.54
CA PHE A 133 -1.59 11.97 -0.68
C PHE A 133 -0.37 11.66 0.18
N ILE A 134 -0.43 12.10 1.44
CA ILE A 134 0.61 11.78 2.41
C ILE A 134 0.42 10.37 2.94
N TRP A 135 1.52 9.72 3.33
CA TRP A 135 1.51 8.36 3.86
C TRP A 135 0.99 7.30 2.86
N HIS A 136 1.17 7.52 1.53
CA HIS A 136 0.94 6.43 0.58
C HIS A 136 1.86 5.25 0.92
N SER A 137 1.28 4.05 1.06
CA SER A 137 1.99 2.89 1.60
C SER A 137 2.32 1.85 0.54
N TYR A 138 3.47 1.22 0.73
CA TYR A 138 3.94 0.02 0.06
C TYR A 138 4.49 -0.97 1.10
N THR A 139 4.70 -2.20 0.71
CA THR A 139 5.35 -3.22 1.54
C THR A 139 6.77 -3.44 1.03
N GLU A 140 7.74 -3.56 1.91
CA GLU A 140 9.06 -4.06 1.57
C GLU A 140 9.19 -5.51 2.06
N LEU A 141 9.61 -6.39 1.16
CA LEU A 141 9.84 -7.81 1.41
C LEU A 141 11.35 -8.09 1.29
N TYR A 142 11.91 -8.82 2.26
CA TYR A 142 13.32 -9.20 2.20
C TYR A 142 13.47 -10.51 1.45
N LEU A 143 13.91 -10.44 0.21
CA LEU A 143 14.04 -11.56 -0.72
C LEU A 143 15.47 -11.61 -1.26
N ALA A 144 16.04 -12.80 -1.33
CA ALA A 144 17.38 -13.02 -1.89
C ALA A 144 18.47 -12.08 -1.32
N GLY A 145 18.34 -11.66 -0.05
CA GLY A 145 19.35 -10.85 0.63
C GLY A 145 19.18 -9.33 0.47
N HIS A 146 18.08 -8.83 -0.07
CA HIS A 146 17.79 -7.39 -0.18
C HIS A 146 16.28 -7.08 -0.01
N TRP A 147 15.97 -5.82 0.31
CA TRP A 147 14.61 -5.34 0.39
C TRP A 147 14.09 -4.99 -1.00
N VAL A 148 12.88 -5.48 -1.31
CA VAL A 148 12.18 -5.20 -2.57
C VAL A 148 10.82 -4.59 -2.26
N LYS A 149 10.49 -3.44 -2.87
CA LYS A 149 9.23 -2.73 -2.67
C LYS A 149 8.11 -3.35 -3.49
N ALA A 150 6.95 -3.53 -2.87
CA ALA A 150 5.74 -4.08 -3.49
C ALA A 150 4.53 -3.23 -3.12
N THR A 151 3.83 -2.67 -4.11
CA THR A 151 2.64 -1.82 -3.91
C THR A 151 1.37 -2.57 -4.31
N PRO A 152 0.64 -3.23 -3.39
CA PRO A 152 -0.57 -3.98 -3.71
C PRO A 152 -1.83 -3.12 -3.80
N ALA A 153 -1.71 -1.79 -3.91
CA ALA A 153 -2.82 -0.85 -3.71
C ALA A 153 -3.96 -1.07 -4.72
N PHE A 154 -3.73 -0.86 -6.01
CA PHE A 154 -4.79 -0.95 -7.02
C PHE A 154 -4.92 -2.37 -7.55
N ASP A 155 -6.12 -2.92 -7.43
CA ASP A 155 -6.44 -4.21 -8.00
C ASP A 155 -6.60 -4.15 -9.53
N ARG A 156 -6.46 -5.30 -10.20
CA ARG A 156 -6.49 -5.42 -11.67
C ARG A 156 -7.76 -4.83 -12.26
N ALA A 157 -8.92 -5.11 -11.67
CA ALA A 157 -10.20 -4.63 -12.17
C ALA A 157 -10.32 -3.09 -12.08
N LEU A 158 -9.79 -2.49 -11.03
CA LEU A 158 -9.71 -1.02 -10.91
C LEU A 158 -8.76 -0.44 -11.95
N CYS A 159 -7.56 -1.03 -12.11
CA CYS A 159 -6.61 -0.59 -13.13
C CYS A 159 -7.18 -0.62 -14.55
N GLU A 160 -7.89 -1.69 -14.91
CA GLU A 160 -8.54 -1.82 -16.21
C GLU A 160 -9.57 -0.70 -16.44
N ARG A 161 -10.41 -0.43 -15.44
CA ARG A 161 -11.43 0.63 -15.52
C ARG A 161 -10.85 2.03 -15.65
N LEU A 162 -9.71 2.28 -14.99
CA LEU A 162 -9.03 3.58 -14.99
C LEU A 162 -8.05 3.75 -16.17
N GLY A 163 -7.88 2.73 -17.02
CA GLY A 163 -6.89 2.75 -18.08
C GLY A 163 -5.44 2.72 -17.57
N LEU A 164 -5.23 2.23 -16.35
CA LEU A 164 -3.91 2.09 -15.74
C LEU A 164 -3.28 0.74 -16.12
N LYS A 165 -1.95 0.72 -16.19
CA LYS A 165 -1.24 -0.55 -16.24
C LYS A 165 -1.31 -1.21 -14.85
N THR A 166 -1.77 -2.45 -14.81
CA THR A 166 -1.72 -3.24 -13.57
C THR A 166 -0.28 -3.37 -13.12
N LEU A 167 -0.01 -3.08 -11.86
CA LEU A 167 1.32 -3.17 -11.30
C LEU A 167 1.62 -4.64 -10.98
N GLU A 168 2.61 -5.20 -11.65
CA GLU A 168 3.08 -6.55 -11.41
C GLU A 168 4.32 -6.52 -10.50
N PHE A 169 4.52 -7.59 -9.75
CA PHE A 169 5.65 -7.77 -8.85
C PHE A 169 6.43 -9.01 -9.27
N ASP A 170 7.74 -8.87 -9.44
CA ASP A 170 8.63 -9.96 -9.86
C ASP A 170 9.49 -10.53 -8.70
N GLY A 171 9.47 -9.89 -7.53
CA GLY A 171 10.25 -10.29 -6.37
C GLY A 171 11.73 -9.93 -6.45
N GLU A 172 12.17 -9.20 -7.47
CA GLU A 172 13.57 -8.82 -7.71
C GLU A 172 13.72 -7.30 -7.82
N THR A 173 12.76 -6.63 -8.46
CA THR A 173 12.77 -5.19 -8.68
C THR A 173 11.64 -4.49 -7.95
N ASP A 174 11.86 -3.23 -7.58
CA ASP A 174 10.84 -2.42 -6.92
C ASP A 174 9.59 -2.26 -7.79
N SER A 175 8.43 -2.63 -7.24
CA SER A 175 7.13 -2.49 -7.87
C SER A 175 6.39 -1.31 -7.25
N LEU A 176 6.60 -0.13 -7.83
CA LEU A 176 5.99 1.14 -7.41
C LEU A 176 5.02 1.65 -8.48
N LEU A 177 4.04 2.46 -8.08
CA LEU A 177 3.06 3.02 -9.00
C LEU A 177 3.74 3.82 -10.11
N GLN A 178 3.32 3.55 -11.35
CA GLN A 178 3.90 4.17 -12.54
C GLN A 178 3.54 5.67 -12.60
N PRO A 179 4.47 6.52 -13.07
CA PRO A 179 4.21 7.96 -13.16
C PRO A 179 3.17 8.32 -14.23
N PHE A 180 2.92 7.46 -15.22
CA PHE A 180 2.00 7.70 -16.32
C PHE A 180 1.01 6.56 -16.50
N ASP A 181 -0.22 6.90 -16.94
CA ASP A 181 -1.23 5.94 -17.37
C ASP A 181 -0.92 5.38 -18.78
N ARG A 182 -1.80 4.50 -19.29
CA ARG A 182 -1.63 3.90 -20.64
C ARG A 182 -1.74 4.90 -21.78
N SER A 183 -2.35 6.05 -21.55
CA SER A 183 -2.49 7.13 -22.54
C SER A 183 -1.37 8.16 -22.46
N GLY A 184 -0.41 8.00 -21.55
CA GLY A 184 0.70 8.92 -21.34
C GLY A 184 0.33 10.13 -20.45
N ARG A 185 -0.84 10.14 -19.80
CA ARG A 185 -1.19 11.19 -18.83
C ARG A 185 -0.49 10.93 -17.51
N GLN A 186 -0.06 12.00 -16.83
CA GLN A 186 0.55 11.89 -15.52
C GLN A 186 -0.44 11.27 -14.51
N HIS A 187 0.02 10.27 -13.78
CA HIS A 187 -0.79 9.54 -12.81
C HIS A 187 -0.26 9.72 -11.39
N MET A 188 0.96 9.28 -11.11
CA MET A 188 1.53 9.29 -9.77
C MET A 188 2.92 9.92 -9.77
N GLU A 189 3.14 10.84 -8.83
CA GLU A 189 4.44 11.50 -8.63
C GLU A 189 4.85 11.29 -7.17
N TYR A 190 6.02 10.68 -6.93
CA TYR A 190 6.58 10.53 -5.60
C TYR A 190 7.26 11.83 -5.19
N LEU A 191 6.85 12.42 -4.06
CA LEU A 191 7.29 13.73 -3.58
C LEU A 191 8.30 13.62 -2.44
N ASN A 192 8.10 12.66 -1.53
CA ASN A 192 8.91 12.50 -0.32
C ASN A 192 8.88 11.05 0.15
N ASP A 193 10.02 10.50 0.54
CA ASP A 193 10.13 9.20 1.19
C ASP A 193 10.04 9.41 2.71
N ARG A 194 9.12 8.72 3.38
CA ARG A 194 8.93 8.76 4.83
C ARG A 194 9.62 7.61 5.56
N GLY A 195 10.29 6.72 4.80
CA GLY A 195 10.98 5.55 5.33
C GLY A 195 10.08 4.35 5.57
N ALA A 196 10.64 3.31 6.17
CA ALA A 196 9.99 2.03 6.44
C ALA A 196 9.94 1.73 7.94
N PHE A 197 8.88 1.05 8.38
CA PHE A 197 8.55 0.82 9.78
C PHE A 197 8.24 -0.66 10.02
N ALA A 198 8.59 -1.15 11.20
CA ALA A 198 8.30 -2.53 11.61
C ALA A 198 6.79 -2.77 11.83
N ASP A 199 6.03 -1.76 12.22
CA ASP A 199 4.57 -1.77 12.29
C ASP A 199 4.02 -0.43 11.78
N VAL A 200 2.72 -0.32 11.59
CA VAL A 200 2.07 0.92 11.17
C VAL A 200 2.25 2.00 12.25
N PRO A 201 2.86 3.15 11.95
CA PRO A 201 3.01 4.25 12.91
C PRO A 201 1.69 5.05 13.02
N PHE A 202 0.63 4.37 13.51
CA PHE A 202 -0.75 4.83 13.46
C PHE A 202 -0.94 6.23 14.04
N ASP A 203 -0.43 6.48 15.25
CA ASP A 203 -0.60 7.79 15.92
C ASP A 203 0.00 8.94 15.12
N THR A 204 1.16 8.71 14.50
CA THR A 204 1.82 9.70 13.63
C THR A 204 1.00 9.95 12.37
N ILE A 205 0.49 8.87 11.75
CA ILE A 205 -0.37 8.96 10.56
C ILE A 205 -1.65 9.73 10.90
N GLN A 206 -2.29 9.44 12.04
CA GLN A 206 -3.50 10.13 12.48
C GLN A 206 -3.27 11.61 12.72
N ALA A 207 -2.18 11.98 13.40
CA ALA A 207 -1.82 13.37 13.63
C ALA A 207 -1.63 14.14 12.31
N ASP A 208 -0.95 13.53 11.35
CA ASP A 208 -0.76 14.12 10.03
C ASP A 208 -2.09 14.19 9.25
N PHE A 209 -2.93 13.14 9.27
CA PHE A 209 -4.21 13.14 8.58
C PHE A 209 -5.17 14.19 9.14
N MET A 210 -5.22 14.38 10.45
CA MET A 210 -5.99 15.46 11.06
C MET A 210 -5.51 16.85 10.61
N LYS A 211 -4.22 17.02 10.41
CA LYS A 211 -3.63 18.29 9.95
C LYS A 211 -3.88 18.54 8.46
N TYR A 212 -3.67 17.52 7.62
CA TYR A 212 -3.68 17.67 6.16
C TYR A 212 -5.05 17.38 5.53
N TYR A 213 -5.88 16.55 6.17
CA TYR A 213 -7.18 16.09 5.67
C TYR A 213 -8.30 16.21 6.72
N PRO A 214 -8.48 17.36 7.36
CA PRO A 214 -9.51 17.49 8.41
C PRO A 214 -10.91 17.12 7.93
N GLY A 215 -11.20 17.33 6.63
CA GLY A 215 -12.47 16.97 6.02
C GLY A 215 -12.71 15.46 5.81
N LEU A 216 -11.67 14.63 5.92
CA LEU A 216 -11.74 13.17 5.83
C LEU A 216 -11.75 12.49 7.22
N MET A 217 -11.47 13.23 8.28
CA MET A 217 -11.30 12.72 9.65
C MET A 217 -12.59 12.80 10.48
N GLY A 218 -13.75 12.76 9.83
CA GLY A 218 -15.05 12.90 10.49
C GLY A 218 -15.61 11.64 11.20
N GLY A 219 -14.86 10.54 11.22
CA GLY A 219 -15.26 9.31 11.92
C GLY A 219 -16.29 8.44 11.18
N HIS A 220 -16.49 8.63 9.87
CA HIS A 220 -17.52 7.92 9.11
C HIS A 220 -17.10 7.55 7.68
N GLY A 221 -15.86 7.59 7.31
CA GLY A 221 -15.48 7.37 5.91
C GLY A 221 -16.25 8.27 4.91
N LEU A 222 -16.10 8.04 3.63
CA LEU A 222 -16.88 8.72 2.61
C LEU A 222 -18.02 7.81 2.12
N ALA A 223 -19.24 8.34 2.11
CA ALA A 223 -20.35 7.66 1.46
C ALA A 223 -20.17 7.65 -0.06
N GLY A 224 -20.45 6.51 -0.72
CA GLY A 224 -20.36 6.37 -2.16
C GLY A 224 -19.55 5.15 -2.59
N ASP A 225 -19.28 5.07 -3.89
CA ASP A 225 -18.47 4.01 -4.48
C ASP A 225 -17.31 4.64 -5.25
N PHE A 226 -16.12 4.56 -4.67
CA PHE A 226 -14.90 5.09 -5.27
C PHE A 226 -14.68 4.57 -6.69
N ARG A 227 -14.92 3.29 -6.95
CA ARG A 227 -14.68 2.68 -8.26
C ARG A 227 -15.56 3.28 -9.35
N THR A 228 -16.84 3.48 -9.05
CA THR A 228 -17.79 4.09 -9.97
C THR A 228 -17.46 5.56 -10.21
N GLU A 229 -17.13 6.31 -9.16
CA GLU A 229 -16.84 7.73 -9.23
C GLU A 229 -15.51 8.02 -9.94
N ALA A 230 -14.46 7.22 -9.69
CA ALA A 230 -13.17 7.38 -10.34
C ALA A 230 -13.24 7.10 -11.86
N VAL A 231 -14.05 6.13 -12.27
CA VAL A 231 -14.29 5.83 -13.70
C VAL A 231 -15.02 6.97 -14.40
N ALA A 232 -16.04 7.54 -13.76
CA ALA A 232 -16.77 8.66 -14.34
C ALA A 232 -15.87 9.87 -14.62
N GLN A 233 -14.84 10.08 -13.80
CA GLN A 233 -13.86 11.15 -14.00
C GLN A 233 -12.92 10.89 -15.19
N THR A 234 -12.51 9.65 -15.42
CA THR A 234 -11.63 9.33 -16.56
C THR A 234 -12.32 9.47 -17.91
N MET A 235 -13.66 9.37 -17.93
CA MET A 235 -14.48 9.52 -19.14
C MET A 235 -14.85 10.97 -19.47
N ASP A 236 -14.66 11.93 -18.55
CA ASP A 236 -14.93 13.36 -18.76
C ASP A 236 -13.65 14.21 -18.57
N PRO A 237 -12.82 14.35 -19.64
CA PRO A 237 -11.56 15.09 -19.56
C PRO A 237 -11.75 16.59 -19.25
N SER A 238 -12.96 17.15 -19.40
CA SER A 238 -13.22 18.56 -19.15
C SER A 238 -13.18 18.94 -17.67
N LYS A 239 -13.20 17.94 -16.76
CA LYS A 239 -13.16 18.14 -15.30
C LYS A 239 -11.77 17.99 -14.69
N SER A 240 -10.75 17.64 -15.48
CA SER A 240 -9.38 17.44 -15.00
C SER A 240 -8.53 18.72 -14.96
N SER A 241 -9.06 19.87 -15.38
CA SER A 241 -8.34 21.14 -15.52
C SER A 241 -8.88 22.26 -14.62
N ALA A 242 -9.29 21.96 -13.41
CA ALA A 242 -9.49 22.99 -12.38
C ALA A 242 -8.18 23.13 -11.59
N SER A 243 -7.35 24.07 -12.07
CA SER A 243 -6.09 24.54 -11.46
C SER A 243 -6.32 25.10 -10.07
#